data_81f97d321276c03fd62384c7720d3236
#
_entry.id   81f97d321276c03fd62384c7720d3236
#
_cell.length_a   1.000
_cell.length_b   1.000
_cell.length_c   1.000
_cell.angle_alpha   90.00
_cell.angle_beta   90.00
_cell.angle_gamma   90.00
#
_symmetry.space_group_name_H-M   'P 1'
#
loop_
_entity.id
_entity.type
_entity.pdbx_description
1 polymer ?
#
loop_
_entity_poly.entity_id
_entity_poly.type
_entity_poly.pdbx_seq_one_letter_code
_entity_poly.pdbx_strand_id
1 'polypeptide(L)'
;MAKQSTKNKLDTSALRPLLRYAKPHMWLFILSMVFAVIAVATTLYAPILVGNAVDLILAKGLVDFDGIINIIIKLGVTVTVTGIAQWLMSLCTNKITYCVVRDIRNDAFAKLQKLPLSYIDSHPHGDIISRIISDLEQVSDGLLMGFSQLFTGVCTIFGTLGFMLSINVKITLIVVILTPLSLFVARFIAKNTFKLFHQQSVARGDMTSLVEEMTGNQKVVTAFGYQEEAEEQFEEVNLKLQKVGLNATFFSSLTNPCTRFVNNLVYMAVGIVGALSVIKGVGFTVGNLSCFLTYANQYTKPFNEISGVITELQSAFASAKRVFEVIDETEEIPDSPNATVLTSVDGTLDVDNVSFSYVPDVKLIENFNLHVKSGQRTAIVGPTGCGKTTMINLLMRFYDTDSGEIRISGEPIKDCTRDSMRSMYGMVLQETWLKTGTIRENLCYGKPDATEEEMIAAAKSAHCHGFIKRLPKGYDTVISDSYSTISAGQKQLLCIARVMLSLPPMLILDEATSSIDTRTEILVQRAFEKMMQGRTSFIIAHRLSTIKNADTIIVMDSGHIVEQGSHDELMAKNGFYADLYNSQFAVT
;
A
#
# COMPACT_ATOMS: atom_id res chain seq x y z
N MET A 1 2.27 -26.66 -13.87
CA MET A 1 2.57 -26.93 -12.44
C MET A 1 4.08 -27.13 -12.29
N ALA A 2 4.82 -26.07 -12.08
CA ALA A 2 6.27 -26.12 -11.87
C ALA A 2 6.55 -26.27 -10.37
N LYS A 3 7.30 -27.32 -10.01
CA LYS A 3 7.85 -27.54 -8.67
C LYS A 3 8.80 -26.39 -8.29
N GLN A 4 8.31 -25.36 -7.65
CA GLN A 4 9.17 -24.44 -6.94
C GLN A 4 9.59 -25.06 -5.59
N SER A 5 10.69 -25.80 -5.64
CA SER A 5 11.49 -26.11 -4.46
C SER A 5 12.26 -24.84 -4.07
N THR A 6 11.60 -23.92 -3.40
CA THR A 6 12.27 -22.76 -2.80
C THR A 6 13.02 -23.21 -1.54
N LYS A 7 14.33 -23.42 -1.69
CA LYS A 7 15.26 -23.28 -0.56
C LYS A 7 15.01 -21.88 0.02
N ASN A 8 14.51 -21.80 1.26
CA ASN A 8 14.39 -20.56 2.04
C ASN A 8 15.79 -19.95 2.28
N LYS A 9 16.34 -19.26 1.28
CA LYS A 9 17.39 -18.28 1.49
C LYS A 9 16.67 -16.97 1.83
N LEU A 10 17.06 -16.33 2.94
CA LEU A 10 16.71 -14.94 3.21
C LEU A 10 16.99 -14.13 1.93
N ASP A 11 15.96 -13.57 1.34
CA ASP A 11 16.16 -12.61 0.24
C ASP A 11 16.64 -11.30 0.87
N THR A 12 17.95 -11.14 0.88
CA THR A 12 18.62 -9.97 1.48
C THR A 12 18.72 -8.79 0.52
N SER A 13 18.07 -8.85 -0.65
CA SER A 13 18.12 -7.77 -1.65
C SER A 13 17.60 -6.43 -1.08
N ALA A 14 16.57 -6.48 -0.25
CA ALA A 14 16.01 -5.30 0.42
C ALA A 14 16.87 -4.77 1.58
N LEU A 15 17.83 -5.56 2.09
CA LEU A 15 18.64 -5.15 3.23
C LEU A 15 19.50 -3.91 2.92
N ARG A 16 20.10 -3.87 1.74
CA ARG A 16 20.98 -2.75 1.33
C ARG A 16 20.23 -1.42 1.21
N PRO A 17 19.07 -1.34 0.55
CA PRO A 17 18.21 -0.16 0.59
C PRO A 17 17.77 0.23 2.01
N LEU A 18 17.29 -0.72 2.83
CA LEU A 18 16.90 -0.45 4.22
C LEU A 18 18.04 0.16 5.06
N LEU A 19 19.26 -0.36 4.92
CA LEU A 19 20.44 0.21 5.60
C LEU A 19 20.75 1.63 5.13
N ARG A 20 20.47 1.97 3.86
CA ARG A 20 20.64 3.34 3.36
C ARG A 20 19.71 4.31 4.10
N TYR A 21 18.44 3.94 4.31
CA TYR A 21 17.48 4.75 5.08
C TYR A 21 17.78 4.77 6.59
N ALA A 22 18.35 3.70 7.13
CA ALA A 22 18.78 3.66 8.53
C ALA A 22 20.03 4.50 8.80
N LYS A 23 20.89 4.73 7.79
CA LYS A 23 22.19 5.43 7.94
C LYS A 23 22.12 6.81 8.63
N PRO A 24 21.17 7.71 8.32
CA PRO A 24 21.06 9.00 9.02
C PRO A 24 20.75 8.85 10.51
N HIS A 25 20.14 7.73 10.92
CA HIS A 25 19.69 7.45 12.27
C HIS A 25 20.61 6.46 13.02
N MET A 26 21.81 6.14 12.47
CA MET A 26 22.73 5.14 13.04
C MET A 26 23.16 5.45 14.48
N TRP A 27 23.19 6.70 14.88
CA TRP A 27 23.51 7.08 16.25
C TRP A 27 22.48 6.55 17.26
N LEU A 28 21.18 6.54 16.90
CA LEU A 28 20.11 5.94 17.71
C LEU A 28 20.26 4.41 17.80
N PHE A 29 20.69 3.79 16.70
CA PHE A 29 20.96 2.36 16.67
C PHE A 29 22.11 1.99 17.60
N ILE A 30 23.24 2.72 17.53
CA ILE A 30 24.39 2.51 18.42
C ILE A 30 23.97 2.72 19.88
N LEU A 31 23.20 3.78 20.16
CA LEU A 31 22.73 4.07 21.50
C LEU A 31 21.80 2.97 22.04
N SER A 32 20.90 2.44 21.21
CA SER A 32 20.04 1.30 21.57
C SER A 32 20.84 0.05 21.88
N MET A 33 21.92 -0.22 21.10
CA MET A 33 22.83 -1.34 21.37
C MET A 33 23.55 -1.18 22.71
N VAL A 34 24.01 0.01 23.04
CA VAL A 34 24.66 0.27 24.34
C VAL A 34 23.68 0.01 25.49
N PHE A 35 22.47 0.52 25.40
CA PHE A 35 21.43 0.27 26.42
C PHE A 35 21.04 -1.19 26.49
N ALA A 36 20.99 -1.91 25.37
CA ALA A 36 20.73 -3.36 25.35
C ALA A 36 21.82 -4.14 26.10
N VAL A 37 23.09 -3.81 25.87
CA VAL A 37 24.21 -4.45 26.58
C VAL A 37 24.15 -4.17 28.10
N ILE A 38 23.86 -2.92 28.48
CA ILE A 38 23.68 -2.56 29.89
C ILE A 38 22.50 -3.32 30.51
N ALA A 39 21.36 -3.36 29.82
CA ALA A 39 20.17 -4.07 30.30
C ALA A 39 20.43 -5.58 30.46
N VAL A 40 21.10 -6.20 29.49
CA VAL A 40 21.46 -7.63 29.57
C VAL A 40 22.46 -7.88 30.69
N ALA A 41 23.52 -7.08 30.80
CA ALA A 41 24.53 -7.25 31.84
C ALA A 41 23.93 -7.14 33.26
N THR A 42 23.08 -6.14 33.49
CA THR A 42 22.40 -5.96 34.79
C THR A 42 21.37 -7.04 35.04
N THR A 43 20.63 -7.51 34.05
CA THR A 43 19.71 -8.64 34.15
C THR A 43 20.44 -9.94 34.51
N LEU A 44 21.64 -10.17 33.96
CA LEU A 44 22.45 -11.35 34.25
C LEU A 44 23.21 -11.22 35.58
N TYR A 45 23.42 -10.02 36.10
CA TYR A 45 24.02 -9.82 37.40
C TYR A 45 23.06 -10.09 38.57
N ALA A 46 21.76 -9.88 38.38
CA ALA A 46 20.75 -10.09 39.40
C ALA A 46 20.71 -11.52 40.01
N PRO A 47 20.80 -12.61 39.21
CA PRO A 47 20.90 -13.98 39.78
C PRO A 47 22.09 -14.19 40.69
N ILE A 48 23.26 -13.57 40.43
CA ILE A 48 24.43 -13.63 41.31
C ILE A 48 24.14 -13.00 42.66
N LEU A 49 23.49 -11.84 42.67
CA LEU A 49 23.09 -11.19 43.92
C LEU A 49 22.13 -12.06 44.73
N VAL A 50 21.15 -12.67 44.03
CA VAL A 50 20.23 -13.61 44.69
C VAL A 50 20.97 -14.84 45.23
N GLY A 51 21.90 -15.42 44.48
CA GLY A 51 22.73 -16.52 44.91
C GLY A 51 23.56 -16.16 46.16
N ASN A 52 24.20 -15.01 46.16
CA ASN A 52 24.96 -14.51 47.30
C ASN A 52 24.07 -14.30 48.53
N ALA A 53 22.83 -13.84 48.36
CA ALA A 53 21.88 -13.70 49.46
C ALA A 53 21.48 -15.07 50.04
N VAL A 54 21.29 -16.07 49.19
CA VAL A 54 21.01 -17.45 49.61
C VAL A 54 22.17 -18.02 50.42
N ASP A 55 23.41 -17.74 50.02
CA ASP A 55 24.59 -18.23 50.73
C ASP A 55 24.81 -17.58 52.11
N LEU A 56 24.19 -16.43 52.41
CA LEU A 56 24.17 -15.80 53.73
C LEU A 56 23.14 -16.43 54.70
N ILE A 57 22.32 -17.38 54.21
CA ILE A 57 21.36 -18.15 55.02
C ILE A 57 21.98 -19.51 55.35
N LEU A 58 22.86 -19.55 56.35
CA LEU A 58 23.66 -20.75 56.65
C LEU A 58 22.86 -21.85 57.37
N ALA A 59 22.06 -21.47 58.38
CA ALA A 59 21.24 -22.40 59.14
C ALA A 59 20.19 -21.64 59.99
N LYS A 60 19.28 -22.41 60.64
CA LYS A 60 18.29 -21.82 61.54
C LYS A 60 18.99 -21.05 62.67
N GLY A 61 18.77 -19.74 62.73
CA GLY A 61 19.39 -18.83 63.71
C GLY A 61 20.78 -18.29 63.33
N LEU A 62 21.33 -18.67 62.19
CA LEU A 62 22.61 -18.18 61.65
C LEU A 62 22.38 -17.45 60.29
N VAL A 63 21.61 -16.37 60.32
CA VAL A 63 21.29 -15.56 59.16
C VAL A 63 21.95 -14.19 59.31
N ASP A 64 22.78 -13.80 58.35
CA ASP A 64 23.35 -12.44 58.29
C ASP A 64 22.36 -11.47 57.66
N PHE A 65 21.52 -10.85 58.51
CA PHE A 65 20.51 -9.91 58.10
C PHE A 65 21.12 -8.62 57.51
N ASP A 66 22.24 -8.13 58.04
CA ASP A 66 22.90 -6.91 57.54
C ASP A 66 23.48 -7.14 56.15
N GLY A 67 24.09 -8.29 55.93
CA GLY A 67 24.56 -8.71 54.60
C GLY A 67 23.42 -8.84 53.59
N ILE A 68 22.31 -9.46 54.00
CA ILE A 68 21.13 -9.60 53.13
C ILE A 68 20.51 -8.26 52.79
N ILE A 69 20.36 -7.31 53.74
CA ILE A 69 19.82 -5.97 53.49
C ILE A 69 20.70 -5.24 52.46
N ASN A 70 22.02 -5.31 52.59
CA ASN A 70 22.94 -4.72 51.64
C ASN A 70 22.78 -5.29 50.20
N ILE A 71 22.57 -6.63 50.12
CA ILE A 71 22.31 -7.28 48.81
C ILE A 71 20.95 -6.84 48.24
N ILE A 72 19.91 -6.73 49.07
CA ILE A 72 18.58 -6.27 48.63
C ILE A 72 18.68 -4.83 48.05
N ILE A 73 19.45 -3.95 48.69
CA ILE A 73 19.66 -2.59 48.18
C ILE A 73 20.37 -2.63 46.83
N LYS A 74 21.44 -3.42 46.69
CA LYS A 74 22.15 -3.62 45.40
C LYS A 74 21.24 -4.19 44.33
N LEU A 75 20.38 -5.15 44.67
CA LEU A 75 19.39 -5.73 43.77
C LEU A 75 18.37 -4.67 43.32
N GLY A 76 17.87 -3.86 44.25
CA GLY A 76 16.96 -2.75 43.93
C GLY A 76 17.57 -1.76 42.95
N VAL A 77 18.83 -1.37 43.16
CA VAL A 77 19.57 -0.50 42.22
C VAL A 77 19.73 -1.19 40.85
N THR A 78 20.11 -2.48 40.85
CA THR A 78 20.32 -3.25 39.62
C THR A 78 19.02 -3.34 38.81
N VAL A 79 17.90 -3.65 39.44
CA VAL A 79 16.58 -3.74 38.77
C VAL A 79 16.16 -2.37 38.23
N THR A 80 16.38 -1.29 38.99
CA THR A 80 16.09 0.07 38.52
C THR A 80 16.89 0.45 37.30
N VAL A 81 18.22 0.18 37.32
CA VAL A 81 19.10 0.43 36.17
C VAL A 81 18.68 -0.38 34.96
N THR A 82 18.31 -1.66 35.16
CA THR A 82 17.80 -2.51 34.09
C THR A 82 16.52 -1.93 33.46
N GLY A 83 15.57 -1.50 34.29
CA GLY A 83 14.31 -0.92 33.82
C GLY A 83 14.53 0.38 33.01
N ILE A 84 15.41 1.27 33.52
CA ILE A 84 15.75 2.49 32.81
C ILE A 84 16.46 2.19 31.48
N ALA A 85 17.42 1.26 31.47
CA ALA A 85 18.14 0.88 30.27
C ALA A 85 17.21 0.25 29.21
N GLN A 86 16.30 -0.63 29.62
CA GLN A 86 15.27 -1.21 28.72
C GLN A 86 14.33 -0.14 28.17
N TRP A 87 13.88 0.79 28.99
CA TRP A 87 13.03 1.89 28.56
C TRP A 87 13.72 2.78 27.52
N LEU A 88 14.97 3.20 27.80
CA LEU A 88 15.75 4.00 26.87
C LEU A 88 16.08 3.26 25.57
N MET A 89 16.39 1.97 25.65
CA MET A 89 16.56 1.10 24.48
C MET A 89 15.29 1.10 23.61
N SER A 90 14.12 0.90 24.21
CA SER A 90 12.84 0.87 23.50
C SER A 90 12.54 2.23 22.85
N LEU A 91 12.80 3.33 23.54
CA LEU A 91 12.64 4.68 22.96
C LEU A 91 13.53 4.89 21.72
N CYS A 92 14.80 4.47 21.79
CA CYS A 92 15.72 4.58 20.66
C CYS A 92 15.29 3.70 19.49
N THR A 93 14.91 2.44 19.77
CA THR A 93 14.46 1.49 18.74
C THR A 93 13.17 1.94 18.07
N ASN A 94 12.19 2.39 18.83
CA ASN A 94 10.95 2.93 18.27
C ASN A 94 11.23 4.15 17.39
N LYS A 95 12.03 5.09 17.89
CA LYS A 95 12.33 6.32 17.15
C LYS A 95 13.05 6.04 15.83
N ILE A 96 14.05 5.16 15.81
CA ILE A 96 14.74 4.81 14.56
C ILE A 96 13.79 4.15 13.57
N THR A 97 12.99 3.17 14.01
CA THR A 97 12.05 2.46 13.15
C THR A 97 11.04 3.39 12.52
N TYR A 98 10.36 4.23 13.32
CA TYR A 98 9.37 5.16 12.77
C TYR A 98 9.98 6.25 11.89
N CYS A 99 11.21 6.71 12.15
CA CYS A 99 11.90 7.64 11.25
C CYS A 99 12.22 6.96 9.91
N VAL A 100 12.77 5.76 9.91
CA VAL A 100 13.08 5.00 8.70
C VAL A 100 11.82 4.74 7.87
N VAL A 101 10.75 4.25 8.50
CA VAL A 101 9.48 3.95 7.82
C VAL A 101 8.83 5.23 7.28
N ARG A 102 8.87 6.34 8.02
CA ARG A 102 8.39 7.64 7.54
C ARG A 102 9.13 8.08 6.28
N ASP A 103 10.45 7.99 6.29
CA ASP A 103 11.29 8.44 5.17
C ASP A 103 11.03 7.58 3.92
N ILE A 104 10.94 6.26 4.07
CA ILE A 104 10.56 5.35 2.97
C ILE A 104 9.14 5.67 2.45
N ARG A 105 8.17 5.93 3.34
CA ARG A 105 6.79 6.27 2.94
C ARG A 105 6.73 7.57 2.15
N ASN A 106 7.48 8.58 2.58
CA ASN A 106 7.55 9.85 1.88
C ASN A 106 8.14 9.68 0.47
N ASP A 107 9.24 8.93 0.34
CA ASP A 107 9.88 8.69 -0.94
C ASP A 107 8.99 7.84 -1.86
N ALA A 108 8.33 6.80 -1.32
CA ALA A 108 7.39 5.97 -2.09
C ALA A 108 6.21 6.80 -2.60
N PHE A 109 5.63 7.67 -1.76
CA PHE A 109 4.53 8.54 -2.16
C PHE A 109 4.97 9.61 -3.16
N ALA A 110 6.13 10.24 -2.96
CA ALA A 110 6.69 11.21 -3.90
C ALA A 110 7.01 10.56 -5.25
N LYS A 111 7.50 9.31 -5.23
CA LYS A 111 7.76 8.53 -6.44
C LYS A 111 6.46 8.22 -7.20
N LEU A 112 5.41 7.80 -6.48
CA LEU A 112 4.11 7.50 -7.08
C LEU A 112 3.55 8.69 -7.89
N GLN A 113 3.80 9.93 -7.45
CA GLN A 113 3.37 11.14 -8.17
C GLN A 113 4.16 11.40 -9.47
N LYS A 114 5.30 10.72 -9.66
CA LYS A 114 6.17 10.87 -10.82
C LYS A 114 6.14 9.66 -11.76
N LEU A 115 5.41 8.62 -11.41
CA LEU A 115 5.27 7.44 -12.26
C LEU A 115 4.38 7.74 -13.46
N PRO A 116 4.66 7.14 -14.63
CA PRO A 116 3.80 7.25 -15.78
C PRO A 116 2.42 6.63 -15.52
N LEU A 117 1.39 7.13 -16.18
CA LEU A 117 0.02 6.61 -16.03
C LEU A 117 -0.07 5.12 -16.40
N SER A 118 0.78 4.65 -17.33
CA SER A 118 0.89 3.24 -17.70
C SER A 118 1.18 2.32 -16.52
N TYR A 119 1.97 2.78 -15.54
CA TYR A 119 2.20 2.01 -14.31
C TYR A 119 0.93 1.88 -13.48
N ILE A 120 0.19 2.98 -13.31
CA ILE A 120 -1.06 3.01 -12.53
C ILE A 120 -2.12 2.12 -13.19
N ASP A 121 -2.28 2.22 -14.52
CA ASP A 121 -3.27 1.45 -15.29
C ASP A 121 -2.95 -0.05 -15.35
N SER A 122 -1.66 -0.42 -15.30
CA SER A 122 -1.22 -1.82 -15.35
C SER A 122 -1.26 -2.54 -14.00
N HIS A 123 -1.46 -1.82 -12.89
CA HIS A 123 -1.47 -2.38 -11.54
C HIS A 123 -2.80 -2.11 -10.82
N PRO A 124 -3.37 -3.09 -10.13
CA PRO A 124 -4.57 -2.85 -9.30
C PRO A 124 -4.30 -1.76 -8.25
N HIS A 125 -5.19 -0.77 -8.15
CA HIS A 125 -5.05 0.32 -7.17
C HIS A 125 -4.89 -0.19 -5.74
N GLY A 126 -5.61 -1.28 -5.38
CA GLY A 126 -5.49 -1.91 -4.06
C GLY A 126 -4.09 -2.44 -3.77
N ASP A 127 -3.36 -2.97 -4.78
CA ASP A 127 -1.98 -3.43 -4.61
C ASP A 127 -1.03 -2.25 -4.34
N ILE A 128 -1.16 -1.16 -5.09
CA ILE A 128 -0.36 0.06 -4.89
C ILE A 128 -0.58 0.63 -3.48
N ILE A 129 -1.84 0.73 -3.05
CA ILE A 129 -2.21 1.21 -1.70
C ILE A 129 -1.63 0.28 -0.63
N SER A 130 -1.76 -1.04 -0.81
CA SER A 130 -1.23 -2.04 0.12
C SER A 130 0.28 -1.93 0.29
N ARG A 131 1.04 -1.66 -0.78
CA ARG A 131 2.50 -1.46 -0.72
C ARG A 131 2.89 -0.25 0.14
N ILE A 132 2.13 0.85 0.08
CA ILE A 132 2.44 2.08 0.83
C ILE A 132 1.96 2.01 2.29
N ILE A 133 0.90 1.26 2.58
CA ILE A 133 0.31 1.16 3.93
C ILE A 133 0.75 -0.14 4.60
N SER A 134 0.19 -1.27 4.18
CA SER A 134 0.34 -2.55 4.90
C SER A 134 1.76 -3.12 4.83
N ASP A 135 2.44 -3.01 3.67
CA ASP A 135 3.80 -3.49 3.54
C ASP A 135 4.79 -2.68 4.38
N LEU A 136 4.58 -1.37 4.49
CA LEU A 136 5.41 -0.53 5.37
C LEU A 136 5.13 -0.76 6.85
N GLU A 137 3.92 -1.15 7.25
CA GLU A 137 3.63 -1.59 8.62
C GLU A 137 4.38 -2.90 8.92
N GLN A 138 4.35 -3.86 8.00
CA GLN A 138 5.11 -5.11 8.15
C GLN A 138 6.63 -4.88 8.22
N VAL A 139 7.16 -3.91 7.47
CA VAL A 139 8.57 -3.48 7.58
C VAL A 139 8.83 -2.88 8.97
N SER A 140 7.93 -2.04 9.49
CA SER A 140 8.03 -1.47 10.83
C SER A 140 8.13 -2.55 11.91
N ASP A 141 7.22 -3.53 11.87
CA ASP A 141 7.17 -4.61 12.86
C ASP A 141 8.41 -5.48 12.81
N GLY A 142 8.88 -5.83 11.61
CA GLY A 142 10.11 -6.60 11.44
C GLY A 142 11.36 -5.84 11.90
N LEU A 143 11.45 -4.55 11.67
CA LEU A 143 12.56 -3.72 12.17
C LEU A 143 12.54 -3.60 13.69
N LEU A 144 11.35 -3.38 14.29
CA LEU A 144 11.19 -3.33 15.75
C LEU A 144 11.61 -4.65 16.41
N MET A 145 11.14 -5.78 15.88
CA MET A 145 11.52 -7.10 16.39
C MET A 145 13.00 -7.41 16.14
N GLY A 146 13.51 -7.09 14.95
CA GLY A 146 14.90 -7.31 14.61
C GLY A 146 15.88 -6.53 15.50
N PHE A 147 15.62 -5.24 15.69
CA PHE A 147 16.51 -4.40 16.52
C PHE A 147 16.42 -4.71 18.02
N SER A 148 15.20 -4.97 18.54
CA SER A 148 15.03 -5.20 19.97
C SER A 148 15.28 -6.66 20.38
N GLN A 149 14.65 -7.63 19.73
CA GLN A 149 14.66 -9.02 20.20
C GLN A 149 15.86 -9.81 19.68
N LEU A 150 16.25 -9.65 18.40
CA LEU A 150 17.38 -10.40 17.86
C LEU A 150 18.68 -10.01 18.57
N PHE A 151 18.95 -8.69 18.67
CA PHE A 151 20.19 -8.20 19.27
C PHE A 151 20.24 -8.53 20.78
N THR A 152 19.16 -8.24 21.51
CA THR A 152 19.07 -8.57 22.94
C THR A 152 19.19 -10.07 23.19
N GLY A 153 18.55 -10.89 22.33
CA GLY A 153 18.62 -12.35 22.40
C GLY A 153 20.04 -12.88 22.20
N VAL A 154 20.75 -12.36 21.19
CA VAL A 154 22.16 -12.71 20.94
C VAL A 154 23.05 -12.30 22.11
N CYS A 155 22.90 -11.06 22.61
CA CYS A 155 23.63 -10.59 23.79
C CYS A 155 23.34 -11.44 25.03
N THR A 156 22.07 -11.84 25.25
CA THR A 156 21.68 -12.71 26.36
C THR A 156 22.33 -14.10 26.26
N ILE A 157 22.34 -14.72 25.08
CA ILE A 157 23.00 -16.03 24.89
C ILE A 157 24.48 -15.96 25.24
N PHE A 158 25.22 -15.02 24.63
CA PHE A 158 26.66 -14.91 24.90
C PHE A 158 26.96 -14.45 26.33
N GLY A 159 26.20 -13.49 26.84
CA GLY A 159 26.34 -13.01 28.21
C GLY A 159 26.06 -14.12 29.24
N THR A 160 24.96 -14.85 29.11
CA THR A 160 24.61 -15.96 30.00
C THR A 160 25.68 -17.05 29.95
N LEU A 161 26.16 -17.39 28.75
CA LEU A 161 27.26 -18.36 28.59
C LEU A 161 28.53 -17.91 29.30
N GLY A 162 28.93 -16.64 29.19
CA GLY A 162 30.09 -16.07 29.88
C GLY A 162 29.94 -16.14 31.40
N PHE A 163 28.77 -15.75 31.94
CA PHE A 163 28.53 -15.83 33.39
C PHE A 163 28.49 -17.28 33.88
N MET A 164 27.90 -18.21 33.15
CA MET A 164 27.88 -19.63 33.51
C MET A 164 29.28 -20.24 33.52
N LEU A 165 30.12 -19.92 32.53
CA LEU A 165 31.52 -20.39 32.46
C LEU A 165 32.36 -19.85 33.62
N SER A 166 32.10 -18.63 34.10
CA SER A 166 32.80 -18.07 35.26
C SER A 166 32.49 -18.75 36.58
N ILE A 167 31.30 -19.39 36.69
CA ILE A 167 30.88 -20.09 37.90
C ILE A 167 31.32 -21.56 37.87
N ASN A 168 30.95 -22.32 36.82
CA ASN A 168 31.31 -23.73 36.70
C ASN A 168 31.29 -24.24 35.26
N VAL A 169 32.43 -24.58 34.71
CA VAL A 169 32.60 -25.04 33.32
C VAL A 169 31.87 -26.39 33.07
N LYS A 170 31.89 -27.34 34.06
CA LYS A 170 31.29 -28.66 33.86
C LYS A 170 29.76 -28.60 33.72
N ILE A 171 29.09 -27.79 34.56
CA ILE A 171 27.65 -27.64 34.53
C ILE A 171 27.25 -26.86 33.28
N THR A 172 28.05 -25.84 32.88
CA THR A 172 27.83 -25.09 31.64
C THR A 172 27.84 -26.01 30.43
N LEU A 173 28.77 -26.96 30.34
CA LEU A 173 28.89 -27.91 29.25
C LEU A 173 27.60 -28.76 29.11
N ILE A 174 26.99 -29.17 30.23
CA ILE A 174 25.74 -29.92 30.23
C ILE A 174 24.62 -29.09 29.61
N VAL A 175 24.50 -27.82 30.00
CA VAL A 175 23.47 -26.89 29.43
C VAL A 175 23.67 -26.73 27.93
N VAL A 176 24.91 -26.46 27.49
CA VAL A 176 25.23 -26.25 26.08
C VAL A 176 24.97 -27.51 25.23
N ILE A 177 25.25 -28.69 25.73
CA ILE A 177 24.99 -29.96 25.02
C ILE A 177 23.49 -30.28 24.92
N LEU A 178 22.71 -30.00 25.98
CA LEU A 178 21.28 -30.31 26.00
C LEU A 178 20.41 -29.28 25.26
N THR A 179 20.81 -28.03 25.22
CA THR A 179 20.00 -26.96 24.58
C THR A 179 19.69 -27.19 23.09
N PRO A 180 20.61 -27.73 22.25
CA PRO A 180 20.28 -28.05 20.84
C PRO A 180 19.09 -29.03 20.68
N LEU A 181 18.80 -29.84 21.67
CA LEU A 181 17.62 -30.72 21.66
C LEU A 181 16.32 -29.91 21.62
N SER A 182 16.25 -28.79 22.34
CA SER A 182 15.11 -27.87 22.28
C SER A 182 14.93 -27.25 20.88
N LEU A 183 16.04 -26.84 20.24
CA LEU A 183 16.02 -26.33 18.87
C LEU A 183 15.56 -27.38 17.86
N PHE A 184 16.01 -28.62 18.02
CA PHE A 184 15.58 -29.70 17.13
C PHE A 184 14.08 -29.95 17.22
N VAL A 185 13.52 -30.01 18.43
CA VAL A 185 12.09 -30.18 18.68
C VAL A 185 11.29 -29.01 18.12
N ALA A 186 11.73 -27.77 18.40
CA ALA A 186 11.08 -26.57 17.90
C ALA A 186 11.06 -26.55 16.36
N ARG A 187 12.18 -26.88 15.70
CA ARG A 187 12.30 -26.95 14.23
C ARG A 187 11.39 -28.02 13.63
N PHE A 188 11.29 -29.19 14.26
CA PHE A 188 10.43 -30.27 13.79
C PHE A 188 8.95 -29.85 13.83
N ILE A 189 8.50 -29.25 14.92
CA ILE A 189 7.13 -28.76 15.08
C ILE A 189 6.88 -27.61 14.08
N ALA A 190 7.76 -26.62 14.00
CA ALA A 190 7.61 -25.47 13.12
C ALA A 190 7.47 -25.87 11.64
N LYS A 191 8.24 -26.87 11.18
CA LYS A 191 8.14 -27.37 9.80
C LYS A 191 6.76 -27.95 9.48
N ASN A 192 6.16 -28.70 10.41
CA ASN A 192 4.84 -29.28 10.21
C ASN A 192 3.72 -28.23 10.34
N THR A 193 3.87 -27.32 11.30
CA THR A 193 2.94 -26.22 11.53
C THR A 193 2.89 -25.27 10.34
N PHE A 194 4.01 -24.96 9.72
CA PHE A 194 4.07 -24.08 8.53
C PHE A 194 3.20 -24.62 7.38
N LYS A 195 3.25 -25.93 7.12
CA LYS A 195 2.42 -26.55 6.06
C LYS A 195 0.92 -26.39 6.35
N LEU A 196 0.54 -26.55 7.61
CA LEU A 196 -0.87 -26.44 8.06
C LEU A 196 -1.36 -24.99 8.01
N PHE A 197 -0.54 -24.02 8.44
CA PHE A 197 -0.87 -22.59 8.32
C PHE A 197 -1.00 -22.14 6.86
N HIS A 198 -0.16 -22.68 5.96
CA HIS A 198 -0.31 -22.39 4.54
C HIS A 198 -1.67 -22.91 4.00
N GLN A 199 -2.06 -24.14 4.38
CA GLN A 199 -3.38 -24.67 4.01
C GLN A 199 -4.53 -23.84 4.59
N GLN A 200 -4.39 -23.39 5.85
CA GLN A 200 -5.36 -22.49 6.48
C GLN A 200 -5.46 -21.15 5.78
N SER A 201 -4.33 -20.58 5.36
CA SER A 201 -4.30 -19.33 4.61
C SER A 201 -5.03 -19.45 3.27
N VAL A 202 -4.83 -20.55 2.53
CA VAL A 202 -5.55 -20.83 1.27
C VAL A 202 -7.05 -20.95 1.54
N ALA A 203 -7.45 -21.77 2.53
CA ALA A 203 -8.87 -21.93 2.86
C ALA A 203 -9.53 -20.63 3.34
N ARG A 204 -8.78 -19.75 4.03
CA ARG A 204 -9.25 -18.42 4.41
C ARG A 204 -9.42 -17.53 3.17
N GLY A 205 -8.50 -17.61 2.20
CA GLY A 205 -8.62 -16.91 0.94
C GLY A 205 -9.88 -17.32 0.18
N ASP A 206 -10.13 -18.64 0.05
CA ASP A 206 -11.34 -19.20 -0.58
C ASP A 206 -12.62 -18.62 0.08
N MET A 207 -12.65 -18.58 1.43
CA MET A 207 -13.77 -18.02 2.18
C MET A 207 -13.93 -16.51 1.96
N THR A 208 -12.84 -15.75 1.99
CA THR A 208 -12.89 -14.30 1.77
C THR A 208 -13.44 -13.98 0.40
N SER A 209 -12.97 -14.69 -0.64
CA SER A 209 -13.46 -14.50 -2.01
C SER A 209 -14.95 -14.81 -2.14
N LEU A 210 -15.43 -15.89 -1.50
CA LEU A 210 -16.86 -16.23 -1.52
C LEU A 210 -17.72 -15.16 -0.81
N VAL A 211 -17.27 -14.69 0.36
CA VAL A 211 -17.99 -13.64 1.11
C VAL A 211 -18.01 -12.33 0.32
N GLU A 212 -16.90 -11.94 -0.29
CA GLU A 212 -16.79 -10.74 -1.12
C GLU A 212 -17.72 -10.83 -2.34
N GLU A 213 -17.73 -11.98 -3.04
CA GLU A 213 -18.59 -12.23 -4.18
C GLU A 213 -20.08 -12.15 -3.79
N MET A 214 -20.50 -12.87 -2.75
CA MET A 214 -21.91 -12.90 -2.32
C MET A 214 -22.38 -11.55 -1.75
N THR A 215 -21.52 -10.88 -0.94
CA THR A 215 -21.87 -9.57 -0.37
C THR A 215 -21.87 -8.47 -1.44
N GLY A 216 -20.90 -8.48 -2.34
CA GLY A 216 -20.82 -7.52 -3.44
C GLY A 216 -22.03 -7.61 -4.39
N ASN A 217 -22.56 -8.82 -4.58
CA ASN A 217 -23.71 -9.09 -5.43
C ASN A 217 -24.99 -9.40 -4.66
N GLN A 218 -25.14 -8.95 -3.41
CA GLN A 218 -26.28 -9.27 -2.53
C GLN A 218 -27.65 -9.00 -3.18
N LYS A 219 -27.76 -7.93 -3.98
CA LYS A 219 -28.99 -7.63 -4.73
C LYS A 219 -29.35 -8.72 -5.73
N VAL A 220 -28.36 -9.29 -6.40
CA VAL A 220 -28.53 -10.37 -7.39
C VAL A 220 -28.88 -11.67 -6.67
N VAL A 221 -28.13 -12.02 -5.61
CA VAL A 221 -28.41 -13.17 -4.75
C VAL A 221 -29.84 -13.16 -4.26
N THR A 222 -30.31 -12.00 -3.76
CA THR A 222 -31.71 -11.86 -3.28
C THR A 222 -32.71 -11.90 -4.42
N ALA A 223 -32.44 -11.27 -5.57
CA ALA A 223 -33.38 -11.21 -6.69
C ALA A 223 -33.64 -12.58 -7.32
N PHE A 224 -32.63 -13.46 -7.30
CA PHE A 224 -32.75 -14.83 -7.84
C PHE A 224 -33.06 -15.89 -6.78
N GLY A 225 -33.25 -15.52 -5.51
CA GLY A 225 -33.56 -16.46 -4.43
C GLY A 225 -32.45 -17.43 -4.11
N TYR A 226 -31.16 -17.04 -4.33
CA TYR A 226 -29.97 -17.90 -4.22
C TYR A 226 -29.39 -17.92 -2.79
N GLN A 227 -30.14 -17.50 -1.77
CA GLN A 227 -29.64 -17.38 -0.40
C GLN A 227 -29.29 -18.73 0.23
N GLU A 228 -30.14 -19.76 0.04
CA GLU A 228 -29.93 -21.09 0.61
C GLU A 228 -28.70 -21.76 0.02
N GLU A 229 -28.50 -21.68 -1.30
CA GLU A 229 -27.33 -22.22 -1.98
C GLU A 229 -26.04 -21.48 -1.59
N ALA A 230 -26.12 -20.15 -1.41
CA ALA A 230 -24.99 -19.36 -0.94
C ALA A 230 -24.59 -19.73 0.50
N GLU A 231 -25.55 -20.01 1.38
CA GLU A 231 -25.32 -20.46 2.75
C GLU A 231 -24.72 -21.88 2.77
N GLU A 232 -25.17 -22.79 1.93
CA GLU A 232 -24.62 -24.14 1.78
C GLU A 232 -23.15 -24.10 1.30
N GLN A 233 -22.86 -23.28 0.27
CA GLN A 233 -21.48 -23.08 -0.19
C GLN A 233 -20.58 -22.48 0.87
N PHE A 234 -21.10 -21.50 1.64
CA PHE A 234 -20.37 -20.92 2.75
C PHE A 234 -20.07 -21.94 3.84
N GLU A 235 -21.04 -22.80 4.18
CA GLU A 235 -20.86 -23.84 5.20
C GLU A 235 -19.79 -24.86 4.78
N GLU A 236 -19.75 -25.28 3.51
CA GLU A 236 -18.73 -26.18 2.99
C GLU A 236 -17.32 -25.61 3.15
N VAL A 237 -17.13 -24.36 2.71
CA VAL A 237 -15.83 -23.66 2.82
C VAL A 237 -15.46 -23.42 4.29
N ASN A 238 -16.44 -23.08 5.13
CA ASN A 238 -16.24 -22.84 6.56
C ASN A 238 -15.84 -24.12 7.32
N LEU A 239 -16.45 -25.26 7.01
CA LEU A 239 -16.07 -26.56 7.56
C LEU A 239 -14.64 -26.95 7.14
N LYS A 240 -14.26 -26.70 5.89
CA LYS A 240 -12.90 -26.88 5.40
C LYS A 240 -11.90 -26.03 6.20
N LEU A 241 -12.21 -24.74 6.37
CA LEU A 241 -11.40 -23.79 7.14
C LEU A 241 -11.29 -24.20 8.61
N GLN A 242 -12.42 -24.60 9.23
CA GLN A 242 -12.46 -25.10 10.61
C GLN A 242 -11.53 -26.29 10.80
N LYS A 243 -11.60 -27.30 9.93
CA LYS A 243 -10.78 -28.52 10.03
C LYS A 243 -9.29 -28.21 9.90
N VAL A 244 -8.93 -27.40 8.93
CA VAL A 244 -7.52 -27.04 8.69
C VAL A 244 -7.02 -26.10 9.81
N GLY A 245 -7.84 -25.15 10.24
CA GLY A 245 -7.54 -24.20 11.32
C GLY A 245 -7.33 -24.91 12.66
N LEU A 246 -8.20 -25.87 13.00
CA LEU A 246 -8.05 -26.66 14.21
C LEU A 246 -6.73 -27.43 14.23
N ASN A 247 -6.37 -28.08 13.12
CA ASN A 247 -5.11 -28.80 13.01
C ASN A 247 -3.90 -27.85 13.09
N ALA A 248 -3.94 -26.71 12.41
CA ALA A 248 -2.87 -25.72 12.43
C ALA A 248 -2.65 -25.18 13.87
N THR A 249 -3.74 -24.81 14.55
CA THR A 249 -3.70 -24.30 15.92
C THR A 249 -3.23 -25.36 16.90
N PHE A 250 -3.72 -26.61 16.78
CA PHE A 250 -3.29 -27.71 17.62
C PHE A 250 -1.79 -27.97 17.52
N PHE A 251 -1.26 -28.13 16.30
CA PHE A 251 0.18 -28.36 16.13
C PHE A 251 1.02 -27.15 16.56
N SER A 252 0.54 -25.92 16.32
CA SER A 252 1.20 -24.71 16.79
C SER A 252 1.26 -24.64 18.31
N SER A 253 0.17 -24.99 18.98
CA SER A 253 0.09 -24.97 20.45
C SER A 253 1.01 -25.98 21.12
N LEU A 254 1.41 -27.08 20.44
CA LEU A 254 2.38 -28.05 20.94
C LEU A 254 3.80 -27.47 21.09
N THR A 255 4.13 -26.36 20.37
CA THR A 255 5.48 -25.78 20.42
C THR A 255 5.89 -25.42 21.85
N ASN A 256 5.05 -24.68 22.57
CA ASN A 256 5.36 -24.23 23.93
C ASN A 256 5.46 -25.38 24.95
N PRO A 257 4.51 -26.32 25.03
CA PRO A 257 4.64 -27.46 25.95
C PRO A 257 5.87 -28.34 25.69
N CYS A 258 6.14 -28.65 24.41
CA CYS A 258 7.27 -29.49 24.03
C CYS A 258 8.63 -28.81 24.29
N THR A 259 8.77 -27.53 23.97
CA THR A 259 10.01 -26.80 24.30
C THR A 259 10.18 -26.62 25.81
N ARG A 260 9.10 -26.35 26.57
CA ARG A 260 9.15 -26.28 28.03
C ARG A 260 9.52 -27.65 28.64
N PHE A 261 9.03 -28.74 28.09
CA PHE A 261 9.41 -30.07 28.56
C PHE A 261 10.92 -30.29 28.41
N VAL A 262 11.49 -29.98 27.26
CA VAL A 262 12.96 -30.09 27.03
C VAL A 262 13.73 -29.13 27.96
N ASN A 263 13.28 -27.91 28.14
CA ASN A 263 13.91 -26.95 29.04
C ASN A 263 13.88 -27.43 30.49
N ASN A 264 12.77 -28.07 30.92
CA ASN A 264 12.67 -28.67 32.24
C ASN A 264 13.62 -29.89 32.43
N LEU A 265 13.90 -30.64 31.35
CA LEU A 265 14.95 -31.70 31.39
C LEU A 265 16.34 -31.09 31.60
N VAL A 266 16.65 -29.96 30.91
CA VAL A 266 17.90 -29.21 31.13
C VAL A 266 17.97 -28.71 32.56
N TYR A 267 16.88 -28.11 33.07
CA TYR A 267 16.78 -27.64 34.45
C TYR A 267 16.99 -28.75 35.48
N MET A 268 16.36 -29.90 35.27
CA MET A 268 16.51 -31.07 36.12
C MET A 268 17.94 -31.63 36.11
N ALA A 269 18.58 -31.72 34.94
CA ALA A 269 19.97 -32.15 34.83
C ALA A 269 20.94 -31.20 35.56
N VAL A 270 20.74 -29.88 35.42
CA VAL A 270 21.50 -28.85 36.15
C VAL A 270 21.25 -28.99 37.66
N GLY A 271 19.99 -29.22 38.09
CA GLY A 271 19.63 -29.40 39.49
C GLY A 271 20.32 -30.63 40.13
N ILE A 272 20.27 -31.77 39.44
CA ILE A 272 20.90 -33.01 39.92
C ILE A 272 22.42 -32.88 40.02
N VAL A 273 23.07 -32.45 38.92
CA VAL A 273 24.53 -32.35 38.88
C VAL A 273 25.04 -31.24 39.81
N GLY A 274 24.31 -30.11 39.88
CA GLY A 274 24.62 -29.02 40.80
C GLY A 274 24.47 -29.44 42.28
N ALA A 275 23.38 -30.10 42.64
CA ALA A 275 23.18 -30.62 44.01
C ALA A 275 24.27 -31.64 44.42
N LEU A 276 24.61 -32.54 43.51
CA LEU A 276 25.72 -33.48 43.74
C LEU A 276 27.07 -32.75 43.92
N SER A 277 27.28 -31.62 43.19
CA SER A 277 28.49 -30.81 43.34
C SER A 277 28.53 -30.08 44.68
N VAL A 278 27.39 -29.57 45.17
CA VAL A 278 27.27 -28.99 46.53
C VAL A 278 27.58 -30.03 47.61
N ILE A 279 26.97 -31.20 47.51
CA ILE A 279 27.17 -32.30 48.52
C ILE A 279 28.65 -32.76 48.56
N LYS A 280 29.35 -32.80 47.41
CA LYS A 280 30.76 -33.17 47.32
C LYS A 280 31.71 -32.10 47.82
N GLY A 281 31.24 -30.90 48.16
CA GLY A 281 32.08 -29.85 48.75
C GLY A 281 33.17 -29.28 47.82
N VAL A 282 32.98 -29.33 46.48
CA VAL A 282 34.00 -28.91 45.49
C VAL A 282 33.92 -27.39 45.21
N GLY A 283 33.71 -26.56 46.24
CA GLY A 283 33.64 -25.11 46.11
C GLY A 283 32.39 -24.56 45.36
N PHE A 284 31.34 -25.37 45.22
CA PHE A 284 30.06 -25.01 44.60
C PHE A 284 28.99 -24.89 45.70
N THR A 285 28.40 -23.69 45.84
CA THR A 285 27.48 -23.36 46.91
C THR A 285 26.01 -23.56 46.50
N VAL A 286 25.07 -23.49 47.45
CA VAL A 286 23.63 -23.51 47.18
C VAL A 286 23.21 -22.27 46.39
N GLY A 287 23.82 -21.11 46.69
CA GLY A 287 23.61 -19.88 45.94
C GLY A 287 24.08 -20.01 44.49
N ASN A 288 25.22 -20.65 44.26
CA ASN A 288 25.69 -20.95 42.90
C ASN A 288 24.73 -21.86 42.14
N LEU A 289 24.14 -22.86 42.78
CA LEU A 289 23.12 -23.72 42.20
C LEU A 289 21.87 -22.91 41.79
N SER A 290 21.41 -22.01 42.66
CA SER A 290 20.27 -21.11 42.37
C SER A 290 20.56 -20.23 41.17
N CYS A 291 21.78 -19.64 41.06
CA CYS A 291 22.22 -18.90 39.90
C CYS A 291 22.15 -19.72 38.60
N PHE A 292 22.70 -20.93 38.62
CA PHE A 292 22.73 -21.81 37.45
C PHE A 292 21.33 -22.20 36.97
N LEU A 293 20.40 -22.49 37.88
CA LEU A 293 19.03 -22.79 37.54
C LEU A 293 18.34 -21.60 36.82
N THR A 294 18.63 -20.39 37.28
CA THR A 294 18.12 -19.17 36.67
C THR A 294 18.76 -18.95 35.28
N TYR A 295 20.08 -19.13 35.18
CA TYR A 295 20.79 -18.98 33.90
C TYR A 295 20.39 -20.04 32.86
N ALA A 296 20.12 -21.30 33.28
CA ALA A 296 19.64 -22.33 32.39
C ALA A 296 18.32 -21.90 31.69
N ASN A 297 17.41 -21.27 32.44
CA ASN A 297 16.18 -20.70 31.86
C ASN A 297 16.47 -19.49 30.97
N GLN A 298 17.32 -18.56 31.41
CA GLN A 298 17.66 -17.36 30.61
C GLN A 298 18.40 -17.69 29.33
N TYR A 299 19.25 -18.72 29.32
CA TYR A 299 19.97 -19.19 28.14
C TYR A 299 19.06 -19.81 27.09
N THR A 300 18.05 -20.58 27.51
CA THR A 300 17.16 -21.26 26.55
C THR A 300 16.06 -20.39 25.98
N LYS A 301 15.67 -19.31 26.67
CA LYS A 301 14.57 -18.42 26.25
C LYS A 301 14.79 -17.77 24.87
N PRO A 302 15.94 -17.14 24.56
CA PRO A 302 16.17 -16.49 23.26
C PRO A 302 16.10 -17.46 22.07
N PHE A 303 16.46 -18.74 22.24
CA PHE A 303 16.37 -19.72 21.15
C PHE A 303 14.93 -19.98 20.69
N ASN A 304 13.98 -19.88 21.60
CA ASN A 304 12.56 -20.02 21.25
C ASN A 304 12.03 -18.76 20.56
N GLU A 305 12.50 -17.57 20.94
CA GLU A 305 12.08 -16.28 20.40
C GLU A 305 12.70 -16.00 19.02
N ILE A 306 13.96 -16.37 18.79
CA ILE A 306 14.69 -16.13 17.53
C ILE A 306 13.95 -16.71 16.32
N SER A 307 13.29 -17.85 16.46
CA SER A 307 12.54 -18.46 15.35
C SER A 307 11.39 -17.56 14.87
N GLY A 308 10.67 -16.93 15.80
CA GLY A 308 9.61 -15.97 15.49
C GLY A 308 10.17 -14.70 14.81
N VAL A 309 11.24 -14.15 15.39
CA VAL A 309 11.92 -12.96 14.87
C VAL A 309 12.42 -13.16 13.44
N ILE A 310 13.01 -14.33 13.13
CA ILE A 310 13.47 -14.64 11.77
C ILE A 310 12.30 -14.65 10.78
N THR A 311 11.15 -15.19 11.16
CA THR A 311 9.95 -15.21 10.31
C THR A 311 9.44 -13.80 10.05
N GLU A 312 9.35 -12.96 11.08
CA GLU A 312 8.95 -11.56 10.93
C GLU A 312 9.92 -10.75 10.07
N LEU A 313 11.23 -10.96 10.25
CA LEU A 313 12.23 -10.33 9.39
C LEU A 313 12.12 -10.78 7.94
N GLN A 314 11.80 -12.06 7.67
CA GLN A 314 11.57 -12.55 6.31
C GLN A 314 10.36 -11.87 5.68
N SER A 315 9.26 -11.74 6.42
CA SER A 315 8.05 -11.02 5.98
C SER A 315 8.36 -9.55 5.71
N ALA A 316 9.07 -8.89 6.62
CA ALA A 316 9.47 -7.50 6.47
C ALA A 316 10.38 -7.27 5.25
N PHE A 317 11.34 -8.15 4.97
CA PHE A 317 12.19 -8.05 3.78
C PHE A 317 11.40 -8.28 2.49
N ALA A 318 10.44 -9.20 2.48
CA ALA A 318 9.57 -9.41 1.33
C ALA A 318 8.68 -8.18 1.06
N SER A 319 8.11 -7.58 2.10
CA SER A 319 7.32 -6.36 2.01
C SER A 319 8.17 -5.15 1.62
N ALA A 320 9.37 -5.00 2.20
CA ALA A 320 10.31 -3.94 1.82
C ALA A 320 10.70 -4.03 0.33
N LYS A 321 10.91 -5.23 -0.20
CA LYS A 321 11.20 -5.45 -1.61
C LYS A 321 10.07 -4.90 -2.49
N ARG A 322 8.80 -5.21 -2.20
CA ARG A 322 7.65 -4.69 -2.96
C ARG A 322 7.55 -3.17 -2.91
N VAL A 323 7.87 -2.56 -1.76
CA VAL A 323 7.90 -1.09 -1.64
C VAL A 323 9.05 -0.50 -2.47
N PHE A 324 10.24 -1.10 -2.42
CA PHE A 324 11.37 -0.62 -3.22
C PHE A 324 11.18 -0.83 -4.72
N GLU A 325 10.43 -1.84 -5.16
CA GLU A 325 10.02 -1.96 -6.56
C GLU A 325 9.27 -0.71 -7.04
N VAL A 326 8.41 -0.11 -6.20
CA VAL A 326 7.73 1.16 -6.53
C VAL A 326 8.72 2.33 -6.55
N ILE A 327 9.63 2.41 -5.57
CA ILE A 327 10.60 3.52 -5.46
C ILE A 327 11.61 3.49 -6.62
N ASP A 328 12.04 2.30 -7.03
CA ASP A 328 13.04 2.10 -8.07
C ASP A 328 12.43 2.07 -9.49
N GLU A 329 11.09 2.12 -9.62
CA GLU A 329 10.40 2.11 -10.91
C GLU A 329 10.80 3.31 -11.77
N THR A 330 10.73 3.15 -13.07
CA THR A 330 11.10 4.18 -14.03
C THR A 330 10.12 5.36 -13.94
N GLU A 331 10.62 6.57 -13.74
CA GLU A 331 9.79 7.79 -13.76
C GLU A 331 9.30 8.10 -15.18
N GLU A 332 8.21 8.86 -15.28
CA GLU A 332 7.77 9.43 -16.56
C GLU A 332 8.97 10.13 -17.21
N ILE A 333 9.16 9.91 -18.52
CA ILE A 333 10.29 10.51 -19.26
C ILE A 333 10.26 12.03 -19.02
N PRO A 334 11.32 12.63 -18.48
CA PRO A 334 11.32 14.07 -18.22
C PRO A 334 11.19 14.86 -19.51
N ASP A 335 10.58 16.03 -19.42
CA ASP A 335 10.51 16.94 -20.56
C ASP A 335 11.93 17.32 -21.02
N SER A 336 12.10 17.56 -22.33
CA SER A 336 13.38 17.99 -22.89
C SER A 336 13.89 19.24 -22.15
N PRO A 337 15.20 19.36 -21.88
CA PRO A 337 15.77 20.59 -21.28
C PRO A 337 15.47 21.87 -22.09
N ASN A 338 15.20 21.70 -23.39
CA ASN A 338 14.85 22.78 -24.30
C ASN A 338 13.35 22.79 -24.65
N ALA A 339 12.52 22.14 -23.87
CA ALA A 339 11.09 22.08 -24.15
C ALA A 339 10.45 23.46 -24.11
N THR A 340 9.63 23.72 -25.12
CA THR A 340 8.89 24.97 -25.26
C THR A 340 7.78 25.07 -24.24
N VAL A 341 7.66 26.19 -23.56
CA VAL A 341 6.53 26.47 -22.66
C VAL A 341 5.43 27.14 -23.48
N LEU A 342 4.31 26.44 -23.67
CA LEU A 342 3.14 26.99 -24.35
C LEU A 342 2.46 28.02 -23.43
N THR A 343 2.43 29.28 -23.87
CA THR A 343 1.75 30.36 -23.12
C THR A 343 0.35 30.63 -23.65
N SER A 344 0.13 30.37 -24.94
CA SER A 344 -1.17 30.48 -25.62
C SER A 344 -1.19 29.55 -26.83
N VAL A 345 -2.36 29.09 -27.21
CA VAL A 345 -2.59 28.27 -28.40
C VAL A 345 -3.79 28.84 -29.16
N ASP A 346 -3.76 28.75 -30.50
CA ASP A 346 -4.90 29.13 -31.34
C ASP A 346 -6.00 28.05 -31.35
N GLY A 347 -5.68 26.86 -30.85
CA GLY A 347 -6.58 25.73 -30.79
C GLY A 347 -6.61 24.86 -32.04
N THR A 348 -5.66 25.03 -32.99
CA THR A 348 -5.48 24.06 -34.08
C THR A 348 -4.79 22.79 -33.56
N LEU A 349 -5.19 21.63 -34.08
CA LEU A 349 -4.59 20.34 -33.78
C LEU A 349 -4.34 19.56 -35.07
N ASP A 350 -3.11 19.07 -35.23
CA ASP A 350 -2.70 18.19 -36.32
C ASP A 350 -2.19 16.88 -35.74
N VAL A 351 -2.68 15.76 -36.24
CA VAL A 351 -2.24 14.41 -35.90
C VAL A 351 -1.81 13.75 -37.21
N ASP A 352 -0.51 13.46 -37.34
CA ASP A 352 0.09 12.95 -38.56
C ASP A 352 0.64 11.52 -38.36
N ASN A 353 0.03 10.56 -39.04
CA ASN A 353 0.44 9.14 -39.07
C ASN A 353 0.73 8.52 -37.68
N VAL A 354 -0.08 8.85 -36.70
CA VAL A 354 0.10 8.39 -35.33
C VAL A 354 -0.27 6.93 -35.20
N SER A 355 0.64 6.15 -34.59
CA SER A 355 0.36 4.78 -34.16
C SER A 355 0.70 4.62 -32.69
N PHE A 356 -0.09 3.77 -32.02
CA PHE A 356 0.05 3.54 -30.58
C PHE A 356 -0.51 2.17 -30.15
N SER A 357 0.15 1.55 -29.20
CA SER A 357 -0.24 0.29 -28.58
C SER A 357 0.03 0.30 -27.07
N TYR A 358 -0.92 -0.11 -26.23
CA TYR A 358 -0.65 -0.29 -24.79
C TYR A 358 0.28 -1.49 -24.54
N VAL A 359 0.20 -2.52 -25.39
CA VAL A 359 1.05 -3.71 -25.36
C VAL A 359 1.70 -3.83 -26.73
N PRO A 360 3.03 -4.00 -26.82
CA PRO A 360 3.76 -3.97 -28.09
C PRO A 360 3.21 -4.87 -29.20
N ASP A 361 2.63 -6.04 -28.84
CA ASP A 361 2.14 -7.05 -29.78
C ASP A 361 0.66 -6.86 -30.16
N VAL A 362 -0.05 -5.90 -29.54
CA VAL A 362 -1.49 -5.66 -29.78
C VAL A 362 -1.68 -4.25 -30.30
N LYS A 363 -1.69 -4.11 -31.63
CA LYS A 363 -1.93 -2.83 -32.29
C LYS A 363 -3.33 -2.32 -31.98
N LEU A 364 -3.42 -1.06 -31.58
CA LEU A 364 -4.69 -0.43 -31.22
C LEU A 364 -5.02 0.78 -32.11
N ILE A 365 -4.05 1.64 -32.36
CA ILE A 365 -4.19 2.81 -33.27
C ILE A 365 -3.09 2.67 -34.32
N GLU A 366 -3.44 2.73 -35.61
CA GLU A 366 -2.50 2.65 -36.73
C GLU A 366 -2.76 3.75 -37.76
N ASN A 367 -1.69 4.48 -38.13
CA ASN A 367 -1.70 5.52 -39.16
C ASN A 367 -2.85 6.51 -39.03
N PHE A 368 -3.12 6.94 -37.80
CA PHE A 368 -4.21 7.86 -37.48
C PHE A 368 -3.85 9.28 -37.92
N ASN A 369 -4.71 9.87 -38.75
CA ASN A 369 -4.53 11.21 -39.28
C ASN A 369 -5.76 12.07 -38.99
N LEU A 370 -5.56 13.26 -38.40
CA LEU A 370 -6.62 14.17 -38.03
C LEU A 370 -6.16 15.61 -38.10
N HIS A 371 -6.96 16.47 -38.72
CA HIS A 371 -6.76 17.91 -38.72
C HIS A 371 -7.99 18.61 -38.14
N VAL A 372 -7.81 19.42 -37.08
CA VAL A 372 -8.88 20.15 -36.41
C VAL A 372 -8.55 21.64 -36.42
N LYS A 373 -9.50 22.46 -36.89
CA LYS A 373 -9.36 23.93 -36.95
C LYS A 373 -9.68 24.57 -35.60
N SER A 374 -9.15 25.75 -35.38
CA SER A 374 -9.46 26.58 -34.23
C SER A 374 -10.96 26.79 -34.05
N GLY A 375 -11.45 26.58 -32.83
CA GLY A 375 -12.87 26.73 -32.47
C GLY A 375 -13.80 25.65 -32.98
N GLN A 376 -13.28 24.57 -33.61
CA GLN A 376 -14.06 23.49 -34.18
C GLN A 376 -14.53 22.51 -33.12
N ARG A 377 -15.79 22.06 -33.20
CA ARG A 377 -16.36 20.99 -32.36
C ARG A 377 -16.22 19.67 -33.09
N THR A 378 -15.41 18.78 -32.55
CA THR A 378 -15.15 17.47 -33.14
C THR A 378 -15.76 16.38 -32.27
N ALA A 379 -16.76 15.68 -32.79
CA ALA A 379 -17.36 14.53 -32.13
C ALA A 379 -16.61 13.25 -32.52
N ILE A 380 -16.27 12.42 -31.53
CA ILE A 380 -15.63 11.12 -31.73
C ILE A 380 -16.68 10.05 -31.41
N VAL A 381 -17.05 9.27 -32.42
CA VAL A 381 -18.07 8.22 -32.32
C VAL A 381 -17.50 6.86 -32.75
N GLY A 382 -18.09 5.78 -32.27
CA GLY A 382 -17.69 4.41 -32.62
C GLY A 382 -18.05 3.40 -31.53
N PRO A 383 -17.96 2.12 -31.79
CA PRO A 383 -18.27 1.07 -30.82
C PRO A 383 -17.35 1.12 -29.59
N THR A 384 -17.76 0.43 -28.52
CA THR A 384 -16.92 0.30 -27.33
C THR A 384 -15.63 -0.42 -27.68
N GLY A 385 -14.49 0.09 -27.18
CA GLY A 385 -13.16 -0.50 -27.45
C GLY A 385 -12.49 -0.06 -28.76
N CYS A 386 -13.11 0.80 -29.60
CA CYS A 386 -12.51 1.26 -30.85
C CYS A 386 -11.35 2.26 -30.70
N GLY A 387 -10.98 2.69 -29.46
CA GLY A 387 -9.83 3.56 -29.21
C GLY A 387 -10.15 5.02 -28.88
N LYS A 388 -11.43 5.42 -28.65
CA LYS A 388 -11.82 6.82 -28.33
C LYS A 388 -11.08 7.39 -27.11
N THR A 389 -11.08 6.68 -26.01
CA THR A 389 -10.38 7.10 -24.78
C THR A 389 -8.86 7.11 -24.98
N THR A 390 -8.34 6.17 -25.76
CA THR A 390 -6.92 6.11 -26.11
C THR A 390 -6.48 7.36 -26.87
N MET A 391 -7.30 7.85 -27.82
CA MET A 391 -7.02 9.09 -28.52
C MET A 391 -6.93 10.27 -27.56
N ILE A 392 -7.84 10.38 -26.60
CA ILE A 392 -7.78 11.43 -25.56
C ILE A 392 -6.50 11.31 -24.73
N ASN A 393 -6.12 10.10 -24.33
CA ASN A 393 -4.89 9.86 -23.56
C ASN A 393 -3.65 10.33 -24.34
N LEU A 394 -3.63 10.16 -25.66
CA LEU A 394 -2.55 10.65 -26.53
C LEU A 394 -2.57 12.17 -26.68
N LEU A 395 -3.75 12.80 -26.83
CA LEU A 395 -3.88 14.26 -26.89
C LEU A 395 -3.42 14.92 -25.60
N MET A 396 -3.68 14.32 -24.44
CA MET A 396 -3.23 14.80 -23.13
C MET A 396 -1.78 14.40 -22.81
N ARG A 397 -1.14 13.67 -23.72
CA ARG A 397 0.20 13.13 -23.52
C ARG A 397 0.33 12.39 -22.18
N PHE A 398 -0.72 11.58 -21.82
CA PHE A 398 -0.64 10.61 -20.75
C PHE A 398 0.16 9.38 -21.19
N TYR A 399 0.22 9.17 -22.50
CA TYR A 399 1.06 8.20 -23.19
C TYR A 399 1.74 8.89 -24.37
N ASP A 400 2.99 8.56 -24.63
CA ASP A 400 3.70 8.99 -25.83
C ASP A 400 3.36 8.07 -27.02
N THR A 401 3.31 8.60 -28.24
CA THR A 401 3.04 7.84 -29.46
C THR A 401 4.20 6.92 -29.82
N ASP A 402 3.92 5.72 -30.34
CA ASP A 402 4.94 4.80 -30.87
C ASP A 402 5.58 5.35 -32.16
N SER A 403 4.75 5.95 -33.03
CA SER A 403 5.19 6.61 -34.25
C SER A 403 4.23 7.75 -34.62
N GLY A 404 4.67 8.61 -35.55
CA GLY A 404 3.92 9.78 -35.95
C GLY A 404 4.05 10.94 -34.98
N GLU A 405 3.32 12.02 -35.25
CA GLU A 405 3.45 13.29 -34.52
C GLU A 405 2.08 13.92 -34.25
N ILE A 406 1.93 14.49 -33.06
CA ILE A 406 0.78 15.33 -32.69
C ILE A 406 1.30 16.76 -32.49
N ARG A 407 0.67 17.74 -33.14
CA ARG A 407 1.00 19.15 -33.00
C ARG A 407 -0.18 19.96 -32.53
N ILE A 408 0.08 20.93 -31.66
CA ILE A 408 -0.89 21.92 -31.19
C ILE A 408 -0.41 23.29 -31.64
N SER A 409 -1.23 23.99 -32.39
CA SER A 409 -0.86 25.30 -32.95
C SER A 409 0.48 25.28 -33.74
N GLY A 410 0.74 24.16 -34.43
CA GLY A 410 1.96 23.90 -35.20
C GLY A 410 3.14 23.36 -34.38
N GLU A 411 3.10 23.39 -33.06
CA GLU A 411 4.18 22.92 -32.19
C GLU A 411 4.00 21.42 -31.82
N PRO A 412 5.03 20.57 -32.00
CA PRO A 412 4.98 19.17 -31.60
C PRO A 412 4.80 19.03 -30.08
N ILE A 413 3.82 18.24 -29.63
CA ILE A 413 3.57 18.07 -28.19
C ILE A 413 4.74 17.42 -27.45
N LYS A 414 5.60 16.66 -28.14
CA LYS A 414 6.81 16.05 -27.58
C LYS A 414 7.88 17.07 -27.21
N ASP A 415 7.88 18.20 -27.92
CA ASP A 415 8.85 19.29 -27.74
C ASP A 415 8.34 20.37 -26.75
N CYS A 416 7.12 20.23 -26.26
CA CYS A 416 6.53 21.11 -25.25
C CYS A 416 6.65 20.53 -23.84
N THR A 417 6.65 21.40 -22.82
CA THR A 417 6.52 20.94 -21.44
C THR A 417 5.10 20.39 -21.20
N ARG A 418 5.00 19.23 -20.54
CA ARG A 418 3.70 18.58 -20.27
C ARG A 418 2.75 19.49 -19.50
N ASP A 419 3.25 20.20 -18.50
CA ASP A 419 2.44 21.10 -17.67
C ASP A 419 1.84 22.23 -18.50
N SER A 420 2.62 22.88 -19.37
CA SER A 420 2.11 23.95 -20.23
C SER A 420 1.11 23.42 -21.25
N MET A 421 1.38 22.28 -21.86
CA MET A 421 0.49 21.65 -22.82
C MET A 421 -0.84 21.20 -22.18
N ARG A 422 -0.78 20.52 -21.03
CA ARG A 422 -1.97 20.08 -20.28
C ARG A 422 -2.81 21.25 -19.78
N SER A 423 -2.19 22.40 -19.46
CA SER A 423 -2.91 23.61 -19.05
C SER A 423 -3.74 24.25 -20.19
N MET A 424 -3.46 23.92 -21.46
CA MET A 424 -4.25 24.36 -22.59
C MET A 424 -5.55 23.57 -22.76
N TYR A 425 -5.72 22.46 -22.05
CA TYR A 425 -6.91 21.64 -22.10
C TYR A 425 -7.76 21.75 -20.83
N GLY A 426 -9.06 21.82 -21.00
CA GLY A 426 -10.05 21.57 -19.94
C GLY A 426 -10.69 20.21 -20.15
N MET A 427 -10.65 19.35 -19.14
CA MET A 427 -11.14 17.99 -19.25
C MET A 427 -12.31 17.74 -18.31
N VAL A 428 -13.41 17.23 -18.86
CA VAL A 428 -14.57 16.72 -18.11
C VAL A 428 -14.72 15.25 -18.46
N LEU A 429 -14.41 14.38 -17.48
CA LEU A 429 -14.48 12.93 -17.64
C LEU A 429 -15.88 12.37 -17.37
N GLN A 430 -16.14 11.16 -17.86
CA GLN A 430 -17.32 10.37 -17.56
C GLN A 430 -17.46 10.14 -16.04
N GLU A 431 -16.38 9.75 -15.38
CA GLU A 431 -16.34 9.61 -13.94
C GLU A 431 -16.08 10.98 -13.28
N THR A 432 -17.09 11.48 -12.59
CA THR A 432 -17.00 12.77 -11.90
C THR A 432 -16.22 12.62 -10.59
N TRP A 433 -14.95 13.02 -10.61
CA TRP A 433 -14.13 13.03 -9.40
C TRP A 433 -14.19 14.39 -8.71
N LEU A 434 -14.50 14.37 -7.41
CA LEU A 434 -14.43 15.51 -6.51
C LEU A 434 -13.57 15.16 -5.30
N LYS A 435 -12.65 16.07 -4.96
CA LYS A 435 -11.80 15.93 -3.77
C LYS A 435 -12.68 16.00 -2.51
N THR A 436 -12.39 15.17 -1.52
CA THR A 436 -12.95 15.35 -0.17
C THR A 436 -12.55 16.72 0.38
N GLY A 437 -13.53 17.60 0.57
CA GLY A 437 -13.33 18.99 0.94
C GLY A 437 -14.56 19.84 0.66
N THR A 438 -14.46 21.16 0.77
CA THR A 438 -15.55 22.07 0.48
C THR A 438 -15.85 22.18 -1.02
N ILE A 439 -17.07 22.62 -1.36
CA ILE A 439 -17.42 22.95 -2.76
C ILE A 439 -16.49 24.04 -3.29
N ARG A 440 -16.18 25.05 -2.47
CA ARG A 440 -15.20 26.11 -2.80
C ARG A 440 -13.85 25.53 -3.23
N GLU A 441 -13.26 24.65 -2.42
CA GLU A 441 -11.98 24.00 -2.74
C GLU A 441 -12.05 23.17 -4.01
N ASN A 442 -13.18 22.52 -4.27
CA ASN A 442 -13.38 21.75 -5.48
C ASN A 442 -13.52 22.60 -6.74
N LEU A 443 -14.20 23.73 -6.67
CA LEU A 443 -14.32 24.67 -7.81
C LEU A 443 -12.97 25.35 -8.11
N CYS A 444 -12.27 25.80 -7.08
CA CYS A 444 -10.98 26.48 -7.22
C CYS A 444 -9.80 25.50 -7.47
N TYR A 445 -10.05 24.19 -7.59
CA TYR A 445 -8.98 23.20 -7.81
C TYR A 445 -8.16 23.47 -9.07
N GLY A 446 -8.78 23.92 -10.17
CA GLY A 446 -8.10 24.27 -11.41
C GLY A 446 -7.51 25.71 -11.46
N LYS A 447 -7.91 26.59 -10.53
CA LYS A 447 -7.45 27.98 -10.41
C LYS A 447 -7.48 28.39 -8.93
N PRO A 448 -6.42 28.06 -8.14
CA PRO A 448 -6.39 28.31 -6.70
C PRO A 448 -6.54 29.77 -6.29
N ASP A 449 -6.10 30.70 -7.12
CA ASP A 449 -6.09 32.17 -6.92
C ASP A 449 -7.39 32.84 -7.41
N ALA A 450 -8.41 32.05 -7.79
CA ALA A 450 -9.68 32.60 -8.26
C ALA A 450 -10.36 33.44 -7.16
N THR A 451 -10.86 34.62 -7.55
CA THR A 451 -11.68 35.43 -6.64
C THR A 451 -13.03 34.79 -6.38
N GLU A 452 -13.70 35.20 -5.29
CA GLU A 452 -15.04 34.71 -4.98
C GLU A 452 -16.04 35.06 -6.08
N GLU A 453 -15.88 36.22 -6.71
CA GLU A 453 -16.73 36.69 -7.82
C GLU A 453 -16.55 35.83 -9.06
N GLU A 454 -15.30 35.48 -9.43
CA GLU A 454 -15.00 34.56 -10.53
C GLU A 454 -15.59 33.17 -10.29
N MET A 455 -15.42 32.64 -9.08
CA MET A 455 -15.96 31.34 -8.68
C MET A 455 -17.50 31.33 -8.77
N ILE A 456 -18.18 32.38 -8.28
CA ILE A 456 -19.63 32.49 -8.35
C ILE A 456 -20.09 32.65 -9.81
N ALA A 457 -19.37 33.39 -10.62
CA ALA A 457 -19.68 33.57 -12.05
C ALA A 457 -19.57 32.24 -12.81
N ALA A 458 -18.52 31.45 -12.57
CA ALA A 458 -18.36 30.10 -13.10
C ALA A 458 -19.50 29.17 -12.66
N ALA A 459 -19.83 29.17 -11.36
CA ALA A 459 -20.92 28.38 -10.82
C ALA A 459 -22.30 28.76 -11.40
N LYS A 460 -22.56 30.04 -11.67
CA LYS A 460 -23.77 30.50 -12.35
C LYS A 460 -23.78 30.03 -13.82
N SER A 461 -22.63 30.12 -14.50
CA SER A 461 -22.49 29.69 -15.89
C SER A 461 -22.72 28.19 -16.06
N ALA A 462 -22.26 27.38 -15.11
CA ALA A 462 -22.48 25.95 -15.06
C ALA A 462 -23.81 25.54 -14.42
N HIS A 463 -24.73 26.47 -14.15
CA HIS A 463 -26.03 26.22 -13.52
C HIS A 463 -25.99 25.54 -12.14
N CYS A 464 -24.86 25.55 -11.44
CA CYS A 464 -24.71 24.92 -10.12
C CYS A 464 -24.94 25.87 -8.92
N HIS A 465 -24.84 27.19 -9.10
CA HIS A 465 -25.02 28.20 -8.04
C HIS A 465 -26.36 28.06 -7.28
N GLY A 466 -27.44 27.76 -8.01
CA GLY A 466 -28.79 27.66 -7.42
C GLY A 466 -28.96 26.52 -6.42
N PHE A 467 -28.36 25.36 -6.67
CA PHE A 467 -28.42 24.26 -5.72
C PHE A 467 -27.40 24.45 -4.58
N ILE A 468 -26.22 25.01 -4.87
CA ILE A 468 -25.19 25.28 -3.85
C ILE A 468 -25.77 26.19 -2.76
N LYS A 469 -26.47 27.26 -3.14
CA LYS A 469 -27.12 28.18 -2.17
C LYS A 469 -28.19 27.52 -1.28
N ARG A 470 -28.77 26.42 -1.71
CA ARG A 470 -29.77 25.68 -0.92
C ARG A 470 -29.14 24.72 0.08
N LEU A 471 -27.85 24.44 -0.03
CA LEU A 471 -27.14 23.64 0.94
C LEU A 471 -26.93 24.44 2.25
N PRO A 472 -26.93 23.78 3.42
CA PRO A 472 -26.88 24.45 4.72
C PRO A 472 -25.67 25.38 4.90
N LYS A 473 -24.52 25.05 4.30
CA LYS A 473 -23.27 25.84 4.36
C LYS A 473 -22.89 26.47 3.00
N GLY A 474 -23.78 26.40 1.99
CA GLY A 474 -23.50 26.95 0.67
C GLY A 474 -22.21 26.40 0.08
N TYR A 475 -21.31 27.29 -0.36
CA TYR A 475 -20.00 26.92 -0.94
C TYR A 475 -19.04 26.25 0.05
N ASP A 476 -19.24 26.42 1.34
CA ASP A 476 -18.42 25.80 2.39
C ASP A 476 -18.98 24.44 2.86
N THR A 477 -19.95 23.89 2.11
CA THR A 477 -20.45 22.53 2.31
C THR A 477 -19.36 21.53 1.94
N VAL A 478 -19.03 20.64 2.89
CA VAL A 478 -18.03 19.57 2.68
C VAL A 478 -18.66 18.44 1.89
N ILE A 479 -18.01 18.00 0.84
CA ILE A 479 -18.34 16.86 -0.01
C ILE A 479 -17.39 15.71 0.33
N SER A 480 -17.92 14.50 0.48
CA SER A 480 -17.18 13.26 0.64
C SER A 480 -17.88 12.15 -0.15
N ASP A 481 -17.14 11.23 -0.72
CA ASP A 481 -17.72 10.09 -1.44
C ASP A 481 -18.57 9.20 -0.53
N SER A 482 -18.22 9.09 0.75
CA SER A 482 -18.95 8.25 1.73
C SER A 482 -20.30 8.86 2.18
N TYR A 483 -20.47 10.19 2.06
CA TYR A 483 -21.67 10.91 2.51
C TYR A 483 -22.11 11.97 1.48
N SER A 484 -22.25 11.55 0.21
CA SER A 484 -22.62 12.48 -0.85
C SER A 484 -24.08 12.92 -0.71
N THR A 485 -24.30 14.17 -0.28
CA THR A 485 -25.60 14.84 -0.27
C THR A 485 -25.99 15.40 -1.63
N ILE A 486 -25.16 15.20 -2.67
CA ILE A 486 -25.33 15.73 -4.02
C ILE A 486 -25.50 14.60 -5.04
N SER A 487 -26.39 14.81 -6.02
CA SER A 487 -26.64 13.82 -7.08
C SER A 487 -25.49 13.73 -8.09
N ALA A 488 -25.43 12.65 -8.88
CA ALA A 488 -24.44 12.48 -9.94
C ALA A 488 -24.42 13.66 -10.93
N GLY A 489 -25.59 14.15 -11.34
CA GLY A 489 -25.69 15.33 -12.20
C GLY A 489 -25.19 16.62 -11.53
N GLN A 490 -25.43 16.80 -10.22
CA GLN A 490 -24.87 17.93 -9.48
C GLN A 490 -23.34 17.84 -9.38
N LYS A 491 -22.78 16.63 -9.18
CA LYS A 491 -21.31 16.40 -9.24
C LYS A 491 -20.76 16.82 -10.60
N GLN A 492 -21.42 16.43 -11.68
CA GLN A 492 -21.01 16.79 -13.04
C GLN A 492 -21.03 18.29 -13.28
N LEU A 493 -22.09 19.00 -12.84
CA LEU A 493 -22.15 20.46 -12.92
C LEU A 493 -21.01 21.15 -12.14
N LEU A 494 -20.58 20.61 -11.01
CA LEU A 494 -19.40 21.10 -10.27
C LEU A 494 -18.10 20.88 -11.05
N CYS A 495 -17.93 19.72 -11.69
CA CYS A 495 -16.78 19.46 -12.57
C CYS A 495 -16.74 20.41 -13.76
N ILE A 496 -17.89 20.69 -14.39
CA ILE A 496 -18.00 21.70 -15.47
C ILE A 496 -17.65 23.09 -14.95
N ALA A 497 -18.17 23.48 -13.76
CA ALA A 497 -17.86 24.78 -13.16
C ALA A 497 -16.36 24.95 -12.86
N ARG A 498 -15.67 23.89 -12.46
CA ARG A 498 -14.21 23.85 -12.25
C ARG A 498 -13.47 24.20 -13.54
N VAL A 499 -13.86 23.60 -14.68
CA VAL A 499 -13.26 23.88 -15.99
C VAL A 499 -13.65 25.28 -16.49
N MET A 500 -14.89 25.73 -16.26
CA MET A 500 -15.33 27.09 -16.60
C MET A 500 -14.57 28.19 -15.83
N LEU A 501 -14.00 27.87 -14.66
CA LEU A 501 -13.22 28.83 -13.88
C LEU A 501 -11.85 29.06 -14.48
N SER A 502 -11.21 28.02 -15.04
CA SER A 502 -9.90 28.12 -15.71
C SER A 502 -10.02 28.55 -17.18
N LEU A 503 -11.14 28.23 -17.84
CA LEU A 503 -11.46 28.57 -19.23
C LEU A 503 -10.34 28.34 -20.25
N PRO A 504 -9.79 27.13 -20.37
CA PRO A 504 -8.74 26.84 -21.32
C PRO A 504 -9.24 26.93 -22.80
N PRO A 505 -8.33 27.14 -23.77
CA PRO A 505 -8.71 27.29 -25.19
C PRO A 505 -9.20 26.00 -25.85
N MET A 506 -8.82 24.85 -25.32
CA MET A 506 -9.19 23.54 -25.85
C MET A 506 -9.94 22.73 -24.79
N LEU A 507 -10.90 21.90 -25.21
CA LEU A 507 -11.76 21.12 -24.32
C LEU A 507 -11.79 19.66 -24.74
N ILE A 508 -11.78 18.78 -23.75
CA ILE A 508 -12.04 17.34 -23.89
C ILE A 508 -13.21 16.98 -23.00
N LEU A 509 -14.30 16.50 -23.64
CA LEU A 509 -15.57 16.22 -22.97
C LEU A 509 -15.95 14.76 -23.19
N ASP A 510 -16.14 14.02 -22.10
CA ASP A 510 -16.69 12.66 -22.14
C ASP A 510 -18.14 12.67 -21.63
N GLU A 511 -19.08 12.42 -22.53
CA GLU A 511 -20.51 12.70 -22.37
C GLU A 511 -21.32 11.48 -21.88
N ALA A 512 -20.86 10.75 -20.89
CA ALA A 512 -21.66 9.65 -20.34
C ALA A 512 -22.56 10.14 -19.18
N THR A 513 -23.87 10.21 -19.44
CA THR A 513 -24.89 10.74 -18.50
C THR A 513 -26.01 9.73 -18.21
N SER A 514 -25.75 8.43 -18.33
CA SER A 514 -26.74 7.35 -18.21
C SER A 514 -27.48 7.28 -16.85
N SER A 515 -27.03 8.05 -15.84
CA SER A 515 -27.57 7.99 -14.47
C SER A 515 -28.11 9.33 -13.94
N ILE A 516 -28.45 10.30 -14.84
CA ILE A 516 -28.85 11.66 -14.47
C ILE A 516 -30.32 11.87 -14.79
N ASP A 517 -31.07 12.55 -13.90
CA ASP A 517 -32.42 12.95 -14.15
C ASP A 517 -32.54 13.94 -15.32
N THR A 518 -33.60 13.88 -16.10
CA THR A 518 -33.81 14.67 -17.33
C THR A 518 -33.68 16.18 -17.12
N ARG A 519 -34.09 16.71 -15.96
CA ARG A 519 -33.98 18.13 -15.66
C ARG A 519 -32.54 18.58 -15.49
N THR A 520 -31.75 17.84 -14.72
CA THR A 520 -30.35 18.11 -14.50
C THR A 520 -29.54 17.87 -15.79
N GLU A 521 -29.94 16.89 -16.58
CA GLU A 521 -29.36 16.61 -17.89
C GLU A 521 -29.44 17.81 -18.83
N ILE A 522 -30.57 18.48 -18.92
CA ILE A 522 -30.75 19.71 -19.73
C ILE A 522 -29.80 20.82 -19.23
N LEU A 523 -29.59 20.94 -17.92
CA LEU A 523 -28.66 21.92 -17.36
C LEU A 523 -27.21 21.59 -17.70
N VAL A 524 -26.83 20.32 -17.63
CA VAL A 524 -25.50 19.84 -18.03
C VAL A 524 -25.22 20.14 -19.50
N GLN A 525 -26.18 19.84 -20.39
CA GLN A 525 -26.04 20.14 -21.82
C GLN A 525 -25.85 21.63 -22.09
N ARG A 526 -26.69 22.48 -21.49
CA ARG A 526 -26.55 23.95 -21.62
C ARG A 526 -25.20 24.45 -21.09
N ALA A 527 -24.70 23.85 -20.01
CA ALA A 527 -23.40 24.19 -19.48
C ALA A 527 -22.27 23.78 -20.45
N PHE A 528 -22.35 22.58 -21.05
CA PHE A 528 -21.40 22.15 -22.09
C PHE A 528 -21.44 23.06 -23.32
N GLU A 529 -22.63 23.37 -23.86
CA GLU A 529 -22.77 24.27 -25.00
C GLU A 529 -22.15 25.63 -24.74
N LYS A 530 -22.39 26.20 -23.55
CA LYS A 530 -21.78 27.48 -23.15
C LYS A 530 -20.26 27.38 -23.01
N MET A 531 -19.75 26.29 -22.49
CA MET A 531 -18.32 26.07 -22.30
C MET A 531 -17.59 25.93 -23.65
N MET A 532 -18.20 25.27 -24.63
CA MET A 532 -17.63 25.03 -25.97
C MET A 532 -17.62 26.27 -26.87
N GLN A 533 -18.38 27.34 -26.58
CA GLN A 533 -18.45 28.52 -27.44
C GLN A 533 -17.08 29.15 -27.69
N GLY A 534 -16.66 29.19 -28.96
CA GLY A 534 -15.39 29.78 -29.40
C GLY A 534 -14.14 28.98 -29.01
N ARG A 535 -14.28 27.69 -28.64
CA ARG A 535 -13.18 26.81 -28.25
C ARG A 535 -13.16 25.52 -29.05
N THR A 536 -11.92 25.06 -29.33
CA THR A 536 -11.74 23.75 -29.95
C THR A 536 -12.13 22.66 -28.97
N SER A 537 -13.07 21.80 -29.36
CA SER A 537 -13.66 20.84 -28.44
C SER A 537 -13.67 19.43 -29.04
N PHE A 538 -13.13 18.47 -28.29
CA PHE A 538 -13.19 17.05 -28.58
C PHE A 538 -14.24 16.42 -27.68
N ILE A 539 -15.22 15.73 -28.26
CA ILE A 539 -16.37 15.22 -27.53
C ILE A 539 -16.49 13.74 -27.82
N ILE A 540 -16.32 12.88 -26.79
CA ILE A 540 -16.77 11.49 -26.88
C ILE A 540 -18.29 11.52 -26.76
N ALA A 541 -18.95 11.47 -27.92
CA ALA A 541 -20.38 11.69 -27.97
C ALA A 541 -21.13 10.37 -27.80
N HIS A 542 -21.97 10.33 -26.77
CA HIS A 542 -22.94 9.26 -26.52
C HIS A 542 -24.39 9.72 -26.77
N ARG A 543 -24.57 10.97 -27.26
CA ARG A 543 -25.87 11.59 -27.47
C ARG A 543 -26.04 12.10 -28.88
N LEU A 544 -27.25 11.89 -29.37
CA LEU A 544 -27.64 12.30 -30.72
C LEU A 544 -27.53 13.81 -30.95
N SER A 545 -27.96 14.62 -29.97
CA SER A 545 -27.91 16.08 -30.08
C SER A 545 -26.49 16.62 -30.21
N THR A 546 -25.58 16.05 -29.45
CA THR A 546 -24.16 16.45 -29.47
C THR A 546 -23.49 16.07 -30.79
N ILE A 547 -23.81 14.86 -31.30
CA ILE A 547 -23.29 14.38 -32.58
C ILE A 547 -23.77 15.27 -33.73
N LYS A 548 -25.07 15.60 -33.77
CA LYS A 548 -25.65 16.43 -34.83
C LYS A 548 -25.12 17.86 -34.86
N ASN A 549 -24.78 18.43 -33.70
CA ASN A 549 -24.33 19.80 -33.57
C ASN A 549 -22.79 19.93 -33.69
N ALA A 550 -22.07 18.85 -33.95
CA ALA A 550 -20.63 18.88 -34.19
C ALA A 550 -20.30 19.37 -35.60
N ASP A 551 -19.24 20.19 -35.72
CA ASP A 551 -18.75 20.68 -37.01
C ASP A 551 -18.12 19.54 -37.82
N THR A 552 -17.50 18.58 -37.10
CA THR A 552 -16.88 17.39 -37.71
C THR A 552 -17.15 16.19 -36.81
N ILE A 553 -17.53 15.08 -37.41
CA ILE A 553 -17.68 13.80 -36.76
C ILE A 553 -16.55 12.89 -37.26
N ILE A 554 -15.85 12.26 -36.32
CA ILE A 554 -14.84 11.24 -36.57
C ILE A 554 -15.44 9.91 -36.16
N VAL A 555 -15.56 9.01 -37.11
CA VAL A 555 -16.08 7.67 -36.89
C VAL A 555 -14.91 6.72 -36.77
N MET A 556 -14.75 6.12 -35.61
CA MET A 556 -13.67 5.18 -35.30
C MET A 556 -14.20 3.74 -35.25
N ASP A 557 -13.45 2.86 -35.88
CA ASP A 557 -13.59 1.41 -35.71
C ASP A 557 -12.22 0.75 -35.64
N SER A 558 -12.05 -0.12 -34.65
CA SER A 558 -10.82 -0.92 -34.48
C SER A 558 -9.51 -0.12 -34.60
N GLY A 559 -9.50 1.09 -34.03
CA GLY A 559 -8.32 1.99 -33.98
C GLY A 559 -8.08 2.85 -35.23
N HIS A 560 -8.95 2.79 -36.21
CA HIS A 560 -8.85 3.56 -37.47
C HIS A 560 -10.00 4.57 -37.58
N ILE A 561 -9.75 5.67 -38.28
CA ILE A 561 -10.83 6.55 -38.77
C ILE A 561 -11.42 5.88 -40.03
N VAL A 562 -12.66 5.42 -39.94
CA VAL A 562 -13.37 4.82 -41.08
C VAL A 562 -14.12 5.87 -41.90
N GLU A 563 -14.65 6.88 -41.26
CA GLU A 563 -15.36 7.98 -41.89
C GLU A 563 -15.12 9.29 -41.15
N GLN A 564 -15.11 10.41 -41.89
CA GLN A 564 -15.02 11.77 -41.38
C GLN A 564 -15.88 12.70 -42.19
N GLY A 565 -16.58 13.64 -41.54
CA GLY A 565 -17.44 14.63 -42.18
C GLY A 565 -18.46 15.23 -41.23
N SER A 566 -19.34 16.07 -41.75
CA SER A 566 -20.51 16.57 -41.04
C SER A 566 -21.61 15.50 -40.94
N HIS A 567 -22.59 15.69 -40.05
CA HIS A 567 -23.72 14.76 -39.89
C HIS A 567 -24.42 14.50 -41.24
N ASP A 568 -24.74 15.54 -41.98
CA ASP A 568 -25.50 15.43 -43.24
C ASP A 568 -24.67 14.72 -44.33
N GLU A 569 -23.37 14.99 -44.41
CA GLU A 569 -22.46 14.34 -45.36
C GLU A 569 -22.34 12.83 -45.05
N LEU A 570 -22.20 12.44 -43.78
CA LEU A 570 -22.04 11.08 -43.39
C LEU A 570 -23.35 10.26 -43.52
N MET A 571 -24.49 10.87 -43.22
CA MET A 571 -25.80 10.26 -43.46
C MET A 571 -26.04 10.04 -44.97
N ALA A 572 -25.66 11.00 -45.81
CA ALA A 572 -25.81 10.86 -47.27
C ALA A 572 -24.92 9.77 -47.89
N LYS A 573 -23.80 9.43 -47.24
CA LYS A 573 -22.91 8.32 -47.66
C LYS A 573 -23.52 6.96 -47.42
N ASN A 574 -24.53 6.83 -46.55
CA ASN A 574 -25.11 5.54 -46.11
C ASN A 574 -24.07 4.48 -45.70
N GLY A 575 -22.99 4.94 -45.03
CA GLY A 575 -21.88 4.10 -44.58
C GLY A 575 -22.00 3.68 -43.12
N PHE A 576 -20.86 3.37 -42.52
CA PHE A 576 -20.75 2.89 -41.14
C PHE A 576 -21.40 3.85 -40.12
N TYR A 577 -21.26 5.18 -40.33
CA TYR A 577 -21.93 6.17 -39.50
C TYR A 577 -23.44 6.07 -39.56
N ALA A 578 -24.01 5.96 -40.75
CA ALA A 578 -25.47 5.87 -40.94
C ALA A 578 -26.00 4.59 -40.28
N ASP A 579 -25.32 3.47 -40.39
CA ASP A 579 -25.68 2.21 -39.73
C ASP A 579 -25.61 2.34 -38.21
N LEU A 580 -24.54 2.91 -37.67
CA LEU A 580 -24.37 3.18 -36.24
C LEU A 580 -25.48 4.11 -35.71
N TYR A 581 -25.76 5.18 -36.45
CA TYR A 581 -26.82 6.14 -36.12
C TYR A 581 -28.19 5.49 -36.09
N ASN A 582 -28.54 4.73 -37.12
CA ASN A 582 -29.84 4.07 -37.23
C ASN A 582 -30.00 2.96 -36.18
N SER A 583 -28.96 2.22 -35.85
CA SER A 583 -28.98 1.16 -34.85
C SER A 583 -29.12 1.68 -33.42
N GLN A 584 -28.49 2.79 -33.10
CA GLN A 584 -28.46 3.34 -31.73
C GLN A 584 -29.53 4.38 -31.45
N PHE A 585 -30.00 5.12 -32.48
CA PHE A 585 -30.80 6.34 -32.27
C PHE A 585 -32.10 6.41 -33.08
N ALA A 586 -32.30 5.54 -34.08
CA ALA A 586 -33.55 5.56 -34.90
C ALA A 586 -34.71 4.74 -34.30
N VAL A 587 -34.53 4.10 -33.16
CA VAL A 587 -35.54 3.26 -32.47
C VAL A 587 -36.27 4.05 -31.38
N THR A 588 -36.16 5.33 -31.37
CA THR A 588 -37.00 6.25 -30.57
C THR A 588 -37.75 7.18 -31.55
#